data_13f83fd3c2e8207eba3264f10d788328
#
_entry.id   13f83fd3c2e8207eba3264f10d788328
#
_cell.length_a   1.000
_cell.length_b   1.000
_cell.length_c   1.000
_cell.angle_alpha   90.00
_cell.angle_beta   90.00
_cell.angle_gamma   90.00
#
_symmetry.space_group_name_H-M   'P 1'
#
loop_
_entity.id
_entity.type
_entity.pdbx_description
1 polymer ?
#
loop_
_entity_poly.entity_id
_entity_poly.type
_entity_poly.pdbx_seq_one_letter_code
_entity_poly.pdbx_strand_id
1 'polypeptide(L)' 'MDKFPPGSVPVSVAARVYGKDATWIRAGIIAGWLPIGTATRKGQQITKIEEMDSRYGRINFYISPKKLYEET' A
#
# COMPACT_ATOMS: atom_id res chain seq x y z
N MET A 1 -15.01 7.45 -16.00
CA MET A 1 -14.74 8.19 -14.79
C MET A 1 -14.01 7.31 -13.78
N ASP A 2 -12.97 7.81 -13.24
CA ASP A 2 -12.22 7.04 -12.29
C ASP A 2 -12.86 7.05 -10.94
N LYS A 3 -12.83 5.91 -10.30
CA LYS A 3 -13.41 5.75 -8.97
C LYS A 3 -12.41 6.05 -7.89
N PHE A 4 -11.15 6.27 -8.27
CA PHE A 4 -10.08 6.45 -7.32
C PHE A 4 -9.53 7.86 -7.43
N PRO A 5 -9.05 8.42 -6.31
CA PRO A 5 -8.32 9.67 -6.39
C PRO A 5 -7.12 9.49 -7.33
N PRO A 6 -6.74 10.55 -8.05
CA PRO A 6 -5.56 10.45 -8.91
C PRO A 6 -4.35 9.97 -8.10
N GLY A 7 -3.70 8.94 -8.59
CA GLY A 7 -2.45 8.49 -8.03
C GLY A 7 -2.52 7.55 -6.85
N SER A 8 -3.72 7.17 -6.38
CA SER A 8 -3.78 6.26 -5.25
C SER A 8 -5.02 5.39 -5.25
N VAL A 9 -4.82 4.12 -4.94
CA VAL A 9 -5.90 3.15 -4.76
C VAL A 9 -6.01 2.85 -3.26
N PRO A 10 -7.21 2.83 -2.68
CA PRO A 10 -7.35 2.45 -1.27
C PRO A 10 -6.85 1.05 -1.00
N VAL A 11 -6.24 0.84 0.17
CA VAL A 11 -5.72 -0.47 0.55
C VAL A 11 -6.85 -1.52 0.53
N SER A 12 -8.04 -1.15 0.96
CA SER A 12 -9.18 -2.07 0.97
C SER A 12 -9.54 -2.57 -0.43
N VAL A 13 -9.39 -1.72 -1.43
CA VAL A 13 -9.66 -2.12 -2.82
C VAL A 13 -8.58 -3.08 -3.29
N ALA A 14 -7.32 -2.80 -3.01
CA ALA A 14 -6.23 -3.70 -3.39
C ALA A 14 -6.39 -5.05 -2.71
N ALA A 15 -6.78 -5.07 -1.44
CA ALA A 15 -7.01 -6.30 -0.71
C ALA A 15 -8.09 -7.15 -1.39
N ARG A 16 -9.16 -6.51 -1.85
CA ARG A 16 -10.22 -7.21 -2.55
C ARG A 16 -9.75 -7.79 -3.88
N VAL A 17 -8.95 -7.03 -4.61
CA VAL A 17 -8.43 -7.48 -5.90
C VAL A 17 -7.57 -8.73 -5.75
N TYR A 18 -6.74 -8.76 -4.72
CA TYR A 18 -5.87 -9.91 -4.47
C TYR A 18 -6.57 -11.04 -3.72
N GLY A 19 -7.74 -10.79 -3.15
CA GLY A 19 -8.41 -11.78 -2.31
C GLY A 19 -7.69 -12.01 -0.99
N LYS A 20 -7.04 -10.97 -0.47
CA LYS A 20 -6.28 -11.02 0.79
C LYS A 20 -6.79 -9.94 1.72
N ASP A 21 -6.34 -9.95 2.97
CA ASP A 21 -6.73 -8.91 3.90
C ASP A 21 -5.82 -7.69 3.78
N ALA A 22 -6.22 -6.59 4.42
CA ALA A 22 -5.50 -5.33 4.32
C ALA A 22 -4.10 -5.44 4.94
N THR A 23 -3.95 -6.23 5.98
CA THR A 23 -2.65 -6.41 6.63
C THR A 23 -1.65 -7.05 5.67
N TRP A 24 -2.10 -8.03 4.90
CA TRP A 24 -1.26 -8.66 3.89
C TRP A 24 -0.77 -7.64 2.86
N ILE A 25 -1.67 -6.76 2.40
CA ILE A 25 -1.31 -5.74 1.42
C ILE A 25 -0.27 -4.76 2.02
N ARG A 26 -0.52 -4.29 3.23
CA ARG A 26 0.40 -3.35 3.88
C ARG A 26 1.77 -3.96 4.08
N ALA A 27 1.81 -5.19 4.54
CA ALA A 27 3.08 -5.88 4.77
C ALA A 27 3.85 -6.05 3.45
N GLY A 28 3.15 -6.43 2.39
CA GLY A 28 3.79 -6.62 1.09
C GLY A 28 4.38 -5.34 0.53
N ILE A 29 3.66 -4.23 0.69
CA ILE A 29 4.14 -2.94 0.21
C ILE A 29 5.40 -2.52 0.99
N ILE A 30 5.38 -2.65 2.30
CA ILE A 30 6.49 -2.24 3.15
C ILE A 30 7.71 -3.12 2.91
N ALA A 31 7.51 -4.43 2.86
CA ALA A 31 8.62 -5.38 2.68
C ALA A 31 9.15 -5.40 1.24
N GLY A 32 8.36 -4.93 0.29
CA GLY A 32 8.82 -4.83 -1.10
C GLY A 32 8.48 -6.00 -2.00
N TRP A 33 7.84 -7.05 -1.48
CA TRP A 33 7.48 -8.17 -2.34
C TRP A 33 6.14 -7.95 -3.07
N LEU A 34 5.45 -6.85 -2.76
CA LEU A 34 4.23 -6.47 -3.47
C LEU A 34 4.48 -5.11 -4.11
N PRO A 35 5.02 -5.06 -5.32
CA PRO A 35 5.51 -3.81 -5.91
C PRO A 35 4.39 -2.98 -6.57
N ILE A 36 3.33 -2.71 -5.84
CA ILE A 36 2.22 -1.91 -6.36
C ILE A 36 2.16 -0.51 -5.75
N GLY A 37 3.04 -0.23 -4.79
CA GLY A 37 3.02 1.07 -4.16
C GLY A 37 4.12 1.24 -3.13
N THR A 38 4.00 2.29 -2.33
CA THR A 38 4.95 2.60 -1.29
C THR A 38 4.24 2.97 -0.01
N ALA A 39 4.94 2.85 1.11
CA ALA A 39 4.46 3.28 2.41
C ALA A 39 5.39 4.36 2.94
N THR A 40 4.80 5.44 3.48
CA THR A 40 5.59 6.55 4.00
C THR A 40 5.08 6.96 5.38
N ARG A 41 6.00 7.51 6.16
CA ARG A 41 5.69 8.12 7.45
C ARG A 41 6.46 9.42 7.53
N LYS A 42 5.72 10.53 7.73
CA LYS A 42 6.33 11.86 7.81
C LYS A 42 7.22 12.16 6.62
N GLY A 43 6.80 11.73 5.44
CA GLY A 43 7.52 12.01 4.21
C GLY A 43 8.66 11.07 3.90
N GLN A 44 8.93 10.08 4.75
CA GLN A 44 10.01 9.13 4.54
C GLN A 44 9.45 7.75 4.23
N GLN A 45 10.04 7.07 3.25
CA GLN A 45 9.59 5.75 2.87
C GLN A 45 9.95 4.74 3.95
N ILE A 46 8.98 3.88 4.25
CA ILE A 46 9.14 2.79 5.21
C ILE A 46 9.40 1.51 4.44
N THR A 47 10.46 0.79 4.80
CA THR A 47 10.83 -0.45 4.13
C THR A 47 10.94 -1.64 5.06
N LYS A 48 10.73 -1.45 6.36
CA LYS A 48 10.86 -2.52 7.34
C LYS A 48 9.51 -2.79 8.00
N ILE A 49 9.16 -4.05 8.11
CA ILE A 49 7.88 -4.43 8.71
C ILE A 49 7.79 -4.00 10.17
N GLU A 50 8.92 -3.96 10.87
CA GLU A 50 8.93 -3.48 12.25
C GLU A 50 8.42 -2.07 12.38
N GLU A 51 8.48 -1.28 11.31
CA GLU A 51 8.02 0.10 11.31
C GLU A 51 6.52 0.23 11.06
N MET A 52 5.81 -0.87 10.89
CA MET A 52 4.35 -0.83 10.72
C MET A 52 3.62 -0.38 11.97
N ASP A 53 4.28 -0.38 13.12
CA ASP A 53 3.64 -0.04 14.38
C ASP A 53 3.17 1.41 14.35
N SER A 54 1.88 1.61 14.58
CA SER A 54 1.27 2.94 14.54
C SER A 54 1.71 3.83 15.71
N ARG A 55 2.42 3.28 16.69
CA ARG A 55 2.94 4.09 17.80
C ARG A 55 3.89 5.18 17.33
N TYR A 56 4.53 4.98 16.18
CA TYR A 56 5.51 5.92 15.66
C TYR A 56 4.91 6.92 14.68
N GLY A 57 3.59 6.91 14.56
CA GLY A 57 2.89 7.84 13.69
C GLY A 57 2.13 7.11 12.60
N ARG A 58 1.26 7.88 11.94
CA ARG A 58 0.41 7.32 10.90
C ARG A 58 1.23 7.00 9.66
N ILE A 59 0.97 5.83 9.08
CA ILE A 59 1.60 5.41 7.84
C ILE A 59 0.64 5.70 6.69
N ASN A 60 1.15 6.36 5.66
CA ASN A 60 0.39 6.62 4.45
C ASN A 60 0.81 5.63 3.38
N PHE A 61 -0.17 4.98 2.77
CA PHE A 61 0.08 4.02 1.70
C PHE A 61 -0.35 4.62 0.38
N TYR A 62 0.58 4.62 -0.56
CA TYR A 62 0.29 5.00 -1.93
C TYR A 62 0.29 3.73 -2.78
N ILE A 63 -0.80 3.47 -3.48
CA ILE A 63 -0.91 2.31 -4.36
C ILE A 63 -1.21 2.84 -5.76
N SER A 64 -0.32 2.54 -6.69
CA SER A 64 -0.46 2.98 -8.07
C SER A 64 -1.53 2.13 -8.77
N PRO A 65 -2.57 2.74 -9.34
CA PRO A 65 -3.56 1.98 -10.11
C PRO A 65 -2.94 1.21 -11.27
N LYS A 66 -1.99 1.82 -11.96
CA LYS A 66 -1.32 1.16 -13.07
C LYS A 66 -0.56 -0.06 -12.62
N LYS A 67 0.20 0.06 -11.54
CA LYS A 67 0.97 -1.07 -11.03
C LYS A 67 0.07 -2.18 -10.50
N LEU A 68 -1.03 -1.82 -9.89
CA LEU A 68 -2.00 -2.81 -9.43
C LEU A 68 -2.52 -3.62 -10.61
N TYR A 69 -2.86 -2.96 -11.70
CA TYR A 69 -3.30 -3.64 -12.90
C TYR A 69 -2.22 -4.54 -13.46
N GLU A 70 -0.98 -4.07 -13.49
CA GLU A 70 0.11 -4.85 -14.08
C GLU A 70 0.45 -6.09 -13.28
N GLU A 71 0.25 -6.04 -11.95
CA GLU A 71 0.61 -7.16 -11.09
C GLU A 71 -0.53 -8.15 -10.88
N THR A 72 -1.72 -7.83 -11.36
CA THR A 72 -2.84 -8.75 -11.30
C THR A 72 -3.21 -9.25 -12.67
#